data_dbb8d9fd047c48a4d637f8fc35416adf
#
_entry.id   dbb8d9fd047c48a4d637f8fc35416adf
#
_cell.length_a   1.000
_cell.length_b   1.000
_cell.length_c   1.000
_cell.angle_alpha   90.00
_cell.angle_beta   90.00
_cell.angle_gamma   90.00
#
_symmetry.space_group_name_H-M   'P 1'
#
loop_
_entity.id
_entity.type
_entity.pdbx_description
1 polymer ?
#
loop_
_entity_poly.entity_id
_entity_poly.type
_entity_poly.pdbx_seq_one_letter_code
_entity_poly.pdbx_strand_id
1 'polypeptide(L)'
;AGYRADEFEELLQYADHIVFNSPSQLLRFGQRAKEKGKSVGLRINPECSTQDGHEIYDPCAPGSRMGTTRAQWDEAFQKNPELLDLLDGLHFHTLCEQDSDDLETTLISVKKHFGDLASRVKWINFGGGHHITRPGYDIERLERCIRTVQEEWKAEVYLEPGEAWALNAGFLLTSVLDVLKNGETQIAIVDASAACHMPDVLEMPYLPPLLGADDIEEGGTTVRLGGPTCLSGDVIGEYKFRQLPECGDLLMFGDMAIYTTCKNNTFNGMPLPDIWLRHGDNTMQQLTDFGYMDFKERLGSRE
;
A
#
# COMPACT_ATOMS: atom_id res chain seq x y z
N ALA A 1 -9.47 1.99 8.85
CA ALA A 1 -10.90 2.27 8.63
C ALA A 1 -11.72 2.25 9.94
N GLY A 2 -11.13 1.87 11.07
CA GLY A 2 -11.82 1.86 12.35
C GLY A 2 -10.85 1.81 13.52
N TYR A 3 -11.27 2.42 14.65
CA TYR A 3 -10.52 2.38 15.90
C TYR A 3 -11.21 1.49 16.92
N ARG A 4 -10.44 0.71 17.64
CA ARG A 4 -10.91 -0.04 18.80
C ARG A 4 -11.03 0.90 20.00
N ALA A 5 -12.13 0.76 20.76
CA ALA A 5 -12.37 1.65 21.90
C ALA A 5 -11.40 1.44 23.06
N ASP A 6 -10.95 0.21 23.25
CA ASP A 6 -10.01 -0.18 24.29
C ASP A 6 -8.56 0.25 24.00
N GLU A 7 -8.21 0.52 22.73
CA GLU A 7 -6.88 0.98 22.31
C GLU A 7 -6.81 2.50 22.10
N PHE A 8 -7.95 3.18 22.05
CA PHE A 8 -8.00 4.58 21.62
C PHE A 8 -7.23 5.54 22.56
N GLU A 9 -7.29 5.31 23.88
CA GLU A 9 -6.53 6.13 24.84
C GLU A 9 -5.01 5.97 24.69
N GLU A 10 -4.55 4.79 24.28
CA GLU A 10 -3.14 4.56 23.99
C GLU A 10 -2.72 5.28 22.69
N LEU A 11 -3.53 5.21 21.63
CA LEU A 11 -3.28 5.91 20.36
C LEU A 11 -3.14 7.41 20.56
N LEU A 12 -3.92 8.00 21.47
CA LEU A 12 -3.83 9.44 21.81
C LEU A 12 -2.49 9.84 22.42
N GLN A 13 -1.65 8.91 22.89
CA GLN A 13 -0.32 9.21 23.41
C GLN A 13 0.70 9.42 22.30
N TYR A 14 0.52 8.77 21.14
CA TYR A 14 1.49 8.76 20.05
C TYR A 14 1.13 9.68 18.90
N ALA A 15 -0.17 9.89 18.63
CA ALA A 15 -0.62 10.66 17.49
C ALA A 15 -0.80 12.14 17.80
N ASP A 16 -0.36 13.03 16.91
CA ASP A 16 -0.69 14.46 16.93
C ASP A 16 -1.91 14.78 16.08
N HIS A 17 -2.06 14.07 14.95
CA HIS A 17 -3.21 14.12 14.06
C HIS A 17 -3.94 12.78 14.06
N ILE A 18 -5.27 12.81 14.20
CA ILE A 18 -6.11 11.61 14.14
C ILE A 18 -7.19 11.80 13.10
N VAL A 19 -7.24 10.87 12.13
CA VAL A 19 -8.21 10.91 11.04
C VAL A 19 -9.29 9.85 11.27
N PHE A 20 -10.54 10.25 11.33
CA PHE A 20 -11.69 9.36 11.43
C PHE A 20 -12.25 9.03 10.05
N ASN A 21 -12.56 7.76 9.85
CA ASN A 21 -13.05 7.27 8.56
C ASN A 21 -14.53 7.61 8.30
N SER A 22 -15.28 7.94 9.34
CA SER A 22 -16.72 8.19 9.24
C SER A 22 -17.20 9.20 10.28
N PRO A 23 -18.37 9.86 10.04
CA PRO A 23 -18.99 10.73 11.03
C PRO A 23 -19.33 10.03 12.35
N SER A 24 -19.65 8.75 12.31
CA SER A 24 -19.94 7.98 13.53
C SER A 24 -18.69 7.78 14.41
N GLN A 25 -17.51 7.58 13.80
CA GLN A 25 -16.25 7.56 14.55
C GLN A 25 -15.91 8.95 15.10
N LEU A 26 -16.12 10.00 14.30
CA LEU A 26 -15.90 11.38 14.73
C LEU A 26 -16.77 11.73 15.93
N LEU A 27 -18.07 11.37 15.91
CA LEU A 27 -18.98 11.53 17.08
C LEU A 27 -18.50 10.76 18.30
N ARG A 28 -18.02 9.54 18.10
CA ARG A 28 -17.62 8.65 19.19
C ARG A 28 -16.33 9.08 19.88
N PHE A 29 -15.36 9.54 19.11
CA PHE A 29 -13.98 9.73 19.56
C PHE A 29 -13.46 11.16 19.43
N GLY A 30 -14.09 11.98 18.58
CA GLY A 30 -13.57 13.30 18.22
C GLY A 30 -13.45 14.24 19.41
N GLN A 31 -14.47 14.34 20.25
CA GLN A 31 -14.45 15.18 21.46
C GLN A 31 -13.29 14.77 22.38
N ARG A 32 -13.10 13.46 22.58
CA ARG A 32 -12.02 12.96 23.43
C ARG A 32 -10.63 13.27 22.86
N ALA A 33 -10.47 13.17 21.54
CA ALA A 33 -9.23 13.57 20.89
C ALA A 33 -8.93 15.06 21.07
N LYS A 34 -9.95 15.92 20.91
CA LYS A 34 -9.84 17.38 21.14
C LYS A 34 -9.46 17.72 22.58
N GLU A 35 -10.05 17.05 23.57
CA GLU A 35 -9.70 17.21 24.99
C GLU A 35 -8.24 16.87 25.30
N LYS A 36 -7.65 15.96 24.51
CA LYS A 36 -6.23 15.61 24.59
C LYS A 36 -5.34 16.51 23.73
N GLY A 37 -5.89 17.56 23.15
CA GLY A 37 -5.16 18.52 22.33
C GLY A 37 -4.74 18.00 20.96
N LYS A 38 -5.42 16.94 20.47
CA LYS A 38 -5.10 16.36 19.16
C LYS A 38 -5.81 17.08 18.04
N SER A 39 -5.15 17.15 16.89
CA SER A 39 -5.74 17.64 15.65
C SER A 39 -6.59 16.56 15.01
N VAL A 40 -7.85 16.88 14.73
CA VAL A 40 -8.87 15.91 14.30
C VAL A 40 -9.22 16.11 12.84
N GLY A 41 -9.15 15.04 12.06
CA GLY A 41 -9.53 15.02 10.64
C GLY A 41 -10.64 14.02 10.33
N LEU A 42 -11.27 14.25 9.18
CA LEU A 42 -12.22 13.32 8.58
C LEU A 42 -11.66 12.82 7.25
N ARG A 43 -11.61 11.50 7.05
CA ARG A 43 -11.36 10.92 5.74
C ARG A 43 -12.63 11.09 4.89
N ILE A 44 -12.51 11.83 3.80
CA ILE A 44 -13.56 12.02 2.82
C ILE A 44 -13.38 11.04 1.65
N ASN A 45 -14.50 10.65 1.05
CA ASN A 45 -14.53 9.96 -0.23
C ASN A 45 -15.09 10.94 -1.27
N PRO A 46 -14.25 11.48 -2.16
CA PRO A 46 -14.69 12.45 -3.14
C PRO A 46 -15.49 11.84 -4.30
N GLU A 47 -15.77 10.54 -4.27
CA GLU A 47 -16.52 9.80 -5.29
C GLU A 47 -15.91 9.98 -6.69
N CYS A 48 -14.57 9.97 -6.74
CA CYS A 48 -13.79 10.14 -7.96
C CYS A 48 -12.80 8.97 -8.06
N SER A 49 -13.04 8.06 -8.99
CA SER A 49 -12.11 7.00 -9.34
C SER A 49 -11.18 7.46 -10.45
N THR A 50 -9.89 7.21 -10.25
CA THR A 50 -8.84 7.33 -11.27
C THR A 50 -8.18 5.97 -11.55
N GLN A 51 -8.75 4.88 -10.99
CA GLN A 51 -8.25 3.51 -11.14
C GLN A 51 -8.95 2.83 -12.32
N ASP A 52 -8.40 2.94 -13.51
CA ASP A 52 -8.97 2.32 -14.71
C ASP A 52 -8.96 0.79 -14.63
N GLY A 53 -10.15 0.19 -14.55
CA GLY A 53 -10.34 -1.27 -14.63
C GLY A 53 -9.98 -2.07 -13.37
N HIS A 54 -9.68 -1.43 -12.25
CA HIS A 54 -9.23 -2.06 -11.03
C HIS A 54 -10.06 -1.70 -9.79
N GLU A 55 -11.36 -2.06 -9.79
CA GLU A 55 -12.26 -1.78 -8.65
C GLU A 55 -11.73 -2.25 -7.29
N ILE A 56 -10.90 -3.31 -7.28
CA ILE A 56 -10.34 -3.86 -6.04
C ILE A 56 -9.37 -2.89 -5.34
N TYR A 57 -8.75 -1.97 -6.09
CA TYR A 57 -7.80 -0.95 -5.57
C TYR A 57 -8.43 0.41 -5.42
N ASP A 58 -9.66 0.57 -5.91
CA ASP A 58 -10.33 1.85 -5.93
C ASP A 58 -10.99 2.15 -4.58
N PRO A 59 -10.40 3.04 -3.77
CA PRO A 59 -11.02 3.43 -2.50
C PRO A 59 -12.30 4.25 -2.69
N CYS A 60 -12.58 4.72 -3.92
CA CYS A 60 -13.79 5.46 -4.28
C CYS A 60 -14.85 4.61 -4.98
N ALA A 61 -14.61 3.31 -5.20
CA ALA A 61 -15.58 2.41 -5.81
C ALA A 61 -16.91 2.37 -5.05
N PRO A 62 -18.03 2.12 -5.72
CA PRO A 62 -19.33 1.92 -5.07
C PRO A 62 -19.24 0.83 -3.99
N GLY A 63 -19.74 1.14 -2.79
CA GLY A 63 -19.66 0.22 -1.64
C GLY A 63 -18.31 0.19 -0.92
N SER A 64 -17.35 1.02 -1.27
CA SER A 64 -16.10 1.15 -0.54
C SER A 64 -16.36 1.53 0.93
N ARG A 65 -15.61 0.89 1.83
CA ARG A 65 -15.62 1.22 3.26
C ARG A 65 -14.72 2.42 3.60
N MET A 66 -14.05 3.01 2.62
CA MET A 66 -12.97 3.98 2.84
C MET A 66 -13.46 5.42 2.65
N GLY A 67 -13.51 6.13 3.78
CA GLY A 67 -13.89 7.55 3.79
C GLY A 67 -15.40 7.80 3.77
N THR A 68 -15.75 9.05 3.96
CA THR A 68 -17.12 9.58 4.09
C THR A 68 -17.53 10.25 2.80
N THR A 69 -18.61 9.80 2.14
CA THR A 69 -19.18 10.49 0.98
C THR A 69 -19.87 11.78 1.39
N ARG A 70 -20.13 12.66 0.42
CA ARG A 70 -20.86 13.90 0.71
C ARG A 70 -22.25 13.64 1.31
N ALA A 71 -22.97 12.69 0.78
CA ALA A 71 -24.30 12.31 1.29
C ALA A 71 -24.27 11.83 2.74
N GLN A 72 -23.28 11.01 3.09
CA GLN A 72 -23.09 10.54 4.47
C GLN A 72 -22.75 11.70 5.43
N TRP A 73 -21.92 12.63 4.98
CA TRP A 73 -21.62 13.83 5.77
C TRP A 73 -22.86 14.68 5.99
N ASP A 74 -23.62 15.00 4.95
CA ASP A 74 -24.81 15.85 5.04
C ASP A 74 -25.87 15.25 5.95
N GLU A 75 -26.11 13.94 5.87
CA GLU A 75 -27.04 13.24 6.76
C GLU A 75 -26.59 13.32 8.21
N ALA A 76 -25.31 13.09 8.47
CA ALA A 76 -24.76 13.12 9.83
C ALA A 76 -24.75 14.54 10.41
N PHE A 77 -24.33 15.53 9.61
CA PHE A 77 -24.27 16.93 10.00
C PHE A 77 -25.68 17.52 10.29
N GLN A 78 -26.70 17.12 9.50
CA GLN A 78 -28.06 17.53 9.78
C GLN A 78 -28.55 17.10 11.17
N LYS A 79 -28.09 15.94 11.64
CA LYS A 79 -28.47 15.40 12.97
C LYS A 79 -27.55 15.92 14.08
N ASN A 80 -26.30 16.24 13.76
CA ASN A 80 -25.24 16.58 14.73
C ASN A 80 -24.39 17.75 14.17
N PRO A 81 -24.89 19.00 14.22
CA PRO A 81 -24.18 20.16 13.69
C PRO A 81 -22.81 20.41 14.33
N GLU A 82 -22.63 19.96 15.57
CA GLU A 82 -21.37 20.05 16.33
C GLU A 82 -20.21 19.28 15.69
N LEU A 83 -20.46 18.37 14.76
CA LEU A 83 -19.42 17.66 14.03
C LEU A 83 -18.44 18.60 13.34
N LEU A 84 -18.91 19.75 12.86
CA LEU A 84 -18.08 20.73 12.17
C LEU A 84 -17.04 21.36 13.11
N ASP A 85 -17.40 21.57 14.38
CA ASP A 85 -16.52 22.19 15.37
C ASP A 85 -15.38 21.24 15.82
N LEU A 86 -15.53 19.96 15.56
CA LEU A 86 -14.50 18.96 15.84
C LEU A 86 -13.41 18.92 14.77
N LEU A 87 -13.70 19.36 13.53
CA LEU A 87 -12.78 19.20 12.41
C LEU A 87 -11.67 20.26 12.41
N ASP A 88 -10.42 19.79 12.39
CA ASP A 88 -9.23 20.58 12.06
C ASP A 88 -8.71 20.30 10.65
N GLY A 89 -9.03 19.13 10.08
CA GLY A 89 -8.53 18.74 8.77
C GLY A 89 -9.41 17.78 7.99
N LEU A 90 -9.08 17.66 6.71
CA LEU A 90 -9.63 16.64 5.83
C LEU A 90 -8.51 15.73 5.33
N HIS A 91 -8.86 14.49 5.06
CA HIS A 91 -7.97 13.51 4.45
C HIS A 91 -8.70 12.82 3.31
N PHE A 92 -8.02 12.55 2.23
CA PHE A 92 -8.47 11.59 1.22
C PHE A 92 -7.30 10.74 0.75
N HIS A 93 -7.58 9.53 0.28
CA HIS A 93 -6.58 8.63 -0.30
C HIS A 93 -7.28 7.92 -1.44
N THR A 94 -7.06 8.39 -2.65
CA THR A 94 -7.73 7.97 -3.88
C THR A 94 -6.79 7.31 -4.86
N LEU A 95 -5.48 7.56 -4.72
CA LEU A 95 -4.44 7.09 -5.62
C LEU A 95 -3.87 5.74 -5.16
N CYS A 96 -3.43 4.95 -6.12
CA CYS A 96 -2.59 3.77 -5.93
C CYS A 96 -1.59 3.72 -7.09
N GLU A 97 -0.30 3.98 -6.81
CA GLU A 97 0.80 4.03 -7.78
C GLU A 97 0.56 4.97 -8.98
N GLN A 98 -0.05 6.13 -8.72
CA GLN A 98 -0.48 7.06 -9.76
C GLN A 98 0.31 8.37 -9.79
N ASP A 99 0.14 9.09 -10.89
CA ASP A 99 0.80 10.37 -11.16
C ASP A 99 0.00 11.58 -10.65
N SER A 100 0.57 12.74 -10.80
CA SER A 100 0.01 14.00 -10.32
C SER A 100 -1.19 14.51 -11.12
N ASP A 101 -1.45 13.99 -12.31
CA ASP A 101 -2.68 14.28 -13.07
C ASP A 101 -3.92 13.61 -12.46
N ASP A 102 -3.75 12.41 -11.91
CA ASP A 102 -4.81 11.75 -11.14
C ASP A 102 -5.13 12.51 -9.85
N LEU A 103 -4.11 13.08 -9.20
CA LEU A 103 -4.32 14.00 -8.08
C LEU A 103 -5.09 15.26 -8.50
N GLU A 104 -4.72 15.88 -9.61
CA GLU A 104 -5.40 17.07 -10.13
C GLU A 104 -6.88 16.77 -10.40
N THR A 105 -7.17 15.62 -11.01
CA THR A 105 -8.54 15.13 -11.24
C THR A 105 -9.30 14.92 -9.93
N THR A 106 -8.65 14.31 -8.93
CA THR A 106 -9.21 14.10 -7.59
C THR A 106 -9.54 15.44 -6.92
N LEU A 107 -8.64 16.43 -6.98
CA LEU A 107 -8.84 17.74 -6.36
C LEU A 107 -10.04 18.51 -6.95
N ILE A 108 -10.32 18.35 -8.25
CA ILE A 108 -11.54 18.90 -8.85
C ILE A 108 -12.79 18.33 -8.17
N SER A 109 -12.81 17.03 -7.92
CA SER A 109 -13.93 16.37 -7.25
C SER A 109 -14.01 16.75 -5.76
N VAL A 110 -12.88 16.81 -5.05
CA VAL A 110 -12.81 17.30 -3.67
C VAL A 110 -13.40 18.73 -3.58
N LYS A 111 -13.00 19.60 -4.47
CA LYS A 111 -13.54 20.97 -4.55
C LYS A 111 -15.05 21.00 -4.77
N LYS A 112 -15.54 20.18 -5.68
CA LYS A 112 -16.96 20.08 -6.01
C LYS A 112 -17.81 19.58 -4.85
N HIS A 113 -17.34 18.54 -4.15
CA HIS A 113 -18.13 17.85 -3.13
C HIS A 113 -17.87 18.33 -1.70
N PHE A 114 -16.65 18.81 -1.40
CA PHE A 114 -16.21 19.17 -0.06
C PHE A 114 -15.51 20.52 0.05
N GLY A 115 -15.59 21.38 -0.98
CA GLY A 115 -14.93 22.68 -0.98
C GLY A 115 -15.38 23.61 0.15
N ASP A 116 -16.64 23.49 0.59
CA ASP A 116 -17.20 24.22 1.74
C ASP A 116 -16.55 23.78 3.07
N LEU A 117 -16.24 22.50 3.24
CA LEU A 117 -15.50 22.00 4.38
C LEU A 117 -14.00 22.32 4.26
N ALA A 118 -13.42 22.12 3.09
CA ALA A 118 -12.01 22.38 2.82
C ALA A 118 -11.60 23.83 3.15
N SER A 119 -12.50 24.80 2.92
CA SER A 119 -12.28 26.21 3.25
C SER A 119 -12.32 26.53 4.75
N ARG A 120 -12.67 25.59 5.61
CA ARG A 120 -12.82 25.77 7.07
C ARG A 120 -11.78 25.05 7.89
N VAL A 121 -11.03 24.12 7.29
CA VAL A 121 -10.04 23.32 8.00
C VAL A 121 -8.65 23.94 7.90
N LYS A 122 -7.77 23.53 8.79
CA LYS A 122 -6.39 24.03 8.89
C LYS A 122 -5.44 23.25 7.97
N TRP A 123 -5.76 22.00 7.69
CA TRP A 123 -4.93 21.13 6.88
C TRP A 123 -5.75 20.17 6.00
N ILE A 124 -5.12 19.76 4.91
CA ILE A 124 -5.66 18.74 4.00
C ILE A 124 -4.55 17.75 3.71
N ASN A 125 -4.85 16.47 3.94
CA ASN A 125 -3.93 15.36 3.66
C ASN A 125 -4.41 14.64 2.38
N PHE A 126 -3.56 14.61 1.37
CA PHE A 126 -3.84 13.98 0.07
C PHE A 126 -3.69 12.45 0.10
N GLY A 127 -3.27 11.88 1.23
CA GLY A 127 -3.04 10.45 1.39
C GLY A 127 -1.80 9.94 0.66
N GLY A 128 -1.77 8.63 0.45
CA GLY A 128 -0.70 7.94 -0.25
C GLY A 128 -1.01 7.65 -1.72
N GLY A 129 -0.25 6.73 -2.32
CA GLY A 129 -0.39 6.32 -3.71
C GLY A 129 0.27 7.26 -4.73
N HIS A 130 0.93 8.31 -4.26
CA HIS A 130 1.71 9.24 -5.08
C HIS A 130 3.07 8.64 -5.42
N HIS A 131 3.32 8.30 -6.66
CA HIS A 131 4.55 7.64 -7.11
C HIS A 131 5.70 8.62 -7.38
N ILE A 132 5.96 9.54 -6.44
CA ILE A 132 6.79 10.75 -6.57
C ILE A 132 8.22 10.45 -7.04
N THR A 133 8.78 9.30 -6.67
CA THR A 133 10.16 8.90 -7.02
C THR A 133 10.25 8.09 -8.30
N ARG A 134 9.12 7.80 -8.95
CA ARG A 134 9.10 7.09 -10.23
C ARG A 134 9.69 7.96 -11.33
N PRO A 135 10.53 7.41 -12.22
CA PRO A 135 11.00 8.14 -13.40
C PRO A 135 9.83 8.68 -14.23
N GLY A 136 9.88 9.97 -14.58
CA GLY A 136 8.85 10.62 -15.38
C GLY A 136 7.65 11.19 -14.60
N TYR A 137 7.62 11.06 -13.27
CA TYR A 137 6.59 11.70 -12.45
C TYR A 137 6.65 13.23 -12.58
N ASP A 138 5.49 13.89 -12.82
CA ASP A 138 5.41 15.35 -12.98
C ASP A 138 5.35 16.06 -11.60
N ILE A 139 6.54 16.34 -11.06
CA ILE A 139 6.71 17.06 -9.78
C ILE A 139 6.16 18.48 -9.85
N GLU A 140 6.31 19.16 -10.99
CA GLU A 140 5.82 20.54 -11.14
C GLU A 140 4.29 20.59 -11.02
N ARG A 141 3.59 19.60 -11.56
CA ARG A 141 2.13 19.49 -11.40
C ARG A 141 1.75 19.21 -9.95
N LEU A 142 2.46 18.32 -9.25
CA LEU A 142 2.26 18.10 -7.82
C LEU A 142 2.40 19.41 -7.03
N GLU A 143 3.46 20.17 -7.28
CA GLU A 143 3.66 21.48 -6.63
C GLU A 143 2.52 22.45 -6.95
N ARG A 144 2.03 22.49 -8.19
CA ARG A 144 0.87 23.33 -8.54
C ARG A 144 -0.38 22.91 -7.78
N CYS A 145 -0.65 21.61 -7.65
CA CYS A 145 -1.75 21.08 -6.85
C CYS A 145 -1.66 21.53 -5.39
N ILE A 146 -0.49 21.39 -4.78
CA ILE A 146 -0.23 21.80 -3.39
C ILE A 146 -0.46 23.31 -3.24
N ARG A 147 0.16 24.13 -4.08
CA ARG A 147 0.02 25.61 -4.03
C ARG A 147 -1.42 26.05 -4.23
N THR A 148 -2.16 25.43 -5.13
CA THR A 148 -3.58 25.75 -5.37
C THR A 148 -4.40 25.55 -4.10
N VAL A 149 -4.21 24.44 -3.40
CA VAL A 149 -4.89 24.15 -2.14
C VAL A 149 -4.49 25.15 -1.04
N GLN A 150 -3.21 25.44 -0.91
CA GLN A 150 -2.69 26.41 0.07
C GLN A 150 -3.22 27.83 -0.19
N GLU A 151 -3.31 28.23 -1.46
CA GLU A 151 -3.78 29.56 -1.82
C GLU A 151 -5.30 29.70 -1.72
N GLU A 152 -6.05 28.68 -2.16
CA GLU A 152 -7.51 28.73 -2.19
C GLU A 152 -8.14 28.52 -0.82
N TRP A 153 -7.67 27.50 -0.08
CA TRP A 153 -8.28 27.11 1.20
C TRP A 153 -7.49 27.53 2.43
N LYS A 154 -6.29 28.09 2.24
CA LYS A 154 -5.38 28.49 3.34
C LYS A 154 -5.02 27.34 4.28
N ALA A 155 -5.04 26.13 3.76
CA ALA A 155 -4.76 24.90 4.49
C ALA A 155 -3.31 24.44 4.29
N GLU A 156 -2.71 23.87 5.32
CA GLU A 156 -1.48 23.12 5.22
C GLU A 156 -1.72 21.81 4.49
N VAL A 157 -0.76 21.38 3.66
CA VAL A 157 -0.91 20.15 2.85
C VAL A 157 0.02 19.07 3.38
N TYR A 158 -0.53 17.88 3.59
CA TYR A 158 0.19 16.65 3.93
C TYR A 158 0.06 15.62 2.81
N LEU A 159 1.07 14.76 2.68
CA LEU A 159 1.09 13.60 1.79
C LEU A 159 1.65 12.39 2.53
N GLU A 160 1.24 11.19 2.10
CA GLU A 160 1.64 9.90 2.69
C GLU A 160 2.28 8.96 1.64
N PRO A 161 3.32 9.38 0.89
CA PRO A 161 3.85 8.62 -0.25
C PRO A 161 4.74 7.46 0.20
N GLY A 162 4.18 6.49 0.94
CA GLY A 162 4.94 5.41 1.59
C GLY A 162 5.76 4.57 0.61
N GLU A 163 5.14 4.08 -0.45
CA GLU A 163 5.80 3.24 -1.46
C GLU A 163 6.92 3.99 -2.20
N ALA A 164 6.72 5.25 -2.53
CA ALA A 164 7.72 6.06 -3.21
C ALA A 164 9.06 6.15 -2.48
N TRP A 165 9.07 6.03 -1.14
CA TRP A 165 10.29 6.02 -0.34
C TRP A 165 11.13 4.75 -0.51
N ALA A 166 10.47 3.62 -0.79
CA ALA A 166 11.11 2.31 -0.88
C ALA A 166 11.12 1.74 -2.30
N LEU A 167 10.65 2.51 -3.30
CA LEU A 167 10.61 2.09 -4.69
C LEU A 167 12.00 1.67 -5.17
N ASN A 168 12.10 0.44 -5.69
CA ASN A 168 13.35 -0.18 -6.16
C ASN A 168 14.46 -0.29 -5.09
N ALA A 169 14.15 -0.17 -3.81
CA ALA A 169 15.15 -0.20 -2.74
C ALA A 169 15.58 -1.62 -2.33
N GLY A 170 14.80 -2.66 -2.65
CA GLY A 170 15.08 -4.01 -2.22
C GLY A 170 14.78 -5.08 -3.27
N PHE A 171 15.43 -6.22 -3.06
CA PHE A 171 15.29 -7.40 -3.90
C PHE A 171 14.91 -8.61 -3.04
N LEU A 172 14.15 -9.53 -3.62
CA LEU A 172 13.95 -10.87 -3.06
C LEU A 172 14.79 -11.86 -3.87
N LEU A 173 15.76 -12.47 -3.21
CA LEU A 173 16.58 -13.55 -3.77
C LEU A 173 15.92 -14.89 -3.47
N THR A 174 15.79 -15.75 -4.46
CA THR A 174 15.21 -17.09 -4.33
C THR A 174 15.98 -18.10 -5.15
N SER A 175 15.91 -19.38 -4.75
CA SER A 175 16.54 -20.49 -5.43
C SER A 175 15.52 -21.34 -6.18
N VAL A 176 15.87 -21.87 -7.33
CA VAL A 176 15.09 -22.86 -8.04
C VAL A 176 15.25 -24.24 -7.36
N LEU A 177 14.12 -24.79 -6.90
CA LEU A 177 14.06 -26.08 -6.20
C LEU A 177 13.84 -27.26 -7.16
N ASP A 178 13.01 -27.04 -8.19
CA ASP A 178 12.67 -28.08 -9.16
C ASP A 178 12.25 -27.45 -10.50
N VAL A 179 12.46 -28.18 -11.60
CA VAL A 179 12.02 -27.80 -12.93
C VAL A 179 11.29 -28.97 -13.59
N LEU A 180 10.08 -28.71 -14.03
CA LEU A 180 9.23 -29.75 -14.62
C LEU A 180 8.44 -29.22 -15.84
N LYS A 181 7.90 -30.15 -16.63
CA LYS A 181 6.99 -29.82 -17.73
C LYS A 181 5.64 -30.49 -17.50
N ASN A 182 4.57 -29.70 -17.61
CA ASN A 182 3.20 -30.21 -17.58
C ASN A 182 2.46 -29.76 -18.84
N GLY A 183 2.15 -30.70 -19.70
CA GLY A 183 1.67 -30.39 -21.06
C GLY A 183 2.72 -29.62 -21.84
N GLU A 184 2.37 -28.45 -22.34
CA GLU A 184 3.30 -27.55 -23.03
C GLU A 184 3.95 -26.50 -22.10
N THR A 185 3.53 -26.42 -20.83
CA THR A 185 4.01 -25.41 -19.88
C THR A 185 5.27 -25.88 -19.19
N GLN A 186 6.35 -25.10 -19.30
CA GLN A 186 7.53 -25.22 -18.47
C GLN A 186 7.25 -24.55 -17.10
N ILE A 187 7.63 -25.22 -16.02
CA ILE A 187 7.38 -24.75 -14.66
C ILE A 187 8.68 -24.85 -13.86
N ALA A 188 8.99 -23.83 -13.11
CA ALA A 188 10.05 -23.88 -12.09
C ALA A 188 9.41 -23.60 -10.73
N ILE A 189 9.72 -24.45 -9.77
CA ILE A 189 9.36 -24.27 -8.36
C ILE A 189 10.53 -23.58 -7.67
N VAL A 190 10.23 -22.48 -6.98
CA VAL A 190 11.24 -21.70 -6.24
C VAL A 190 10.98 -21.77 -4.74
N ASP A 191 11.98 -21.44 -3.90
CA ASP A 191 11.84 -21.40 -2.44
C ASP A 191 11.13 -20.12 -1.93
N ALA A 192 10.76 -19.22 -2.81
CA ALA A 192 9.83 -18.13 -2.53
C ALA A 192 8.38 -18.55 -2.86
N SER A 193 7.43 -17.88 -2.21
CA SER A 193 6.00 -18.13 -2.38
C SER A 193 5.27 -16.80 -2.65
N ALA A 194 4.42 -16.75 -3.65
CA ALA A 194 3.54 -15.61 -3.86
C ALA A 194 2.64 -15.38 -2.64
N ALA A 195 2.08 -16.46 -2.09
CA ALA A 195 1.18 -16.37 -0.93
C ALA A 195 1.87 -15.92 0.37
N CYS A 196 3.17 -16.24 0.55
CA CYS A 196 3.88 -15.99 1.79
C CYS A 196 4.80 -14.77 1.74
N HIS A 197 5.47 -14.54 0.63
CA HIS A 197 6.54 -13.55 0.53
C HIS A 197 6.17 -12.34 -0.34
N MET A 198 5.23 -12.49 -1.26
CA MET A 198 4.76 -11.41 -2.14
C MET A 198 3.24 -11.51 -2.36
N PRO A 199 2.43 -11.42 -1.29
CA PRO A 199 0.98 -11.67 -1.37
C PRO A 199 0.25 -10.70 -2.30
N ASP A 200 0.80 -9.51 -2.59
CA ASP A 200 0.21 -8.59 -3.54
C ASP A 200 0.14 -9.15 -4.97
N VAL A 201 1.02 -10.07 -5.32
CA VAL A 201 0.91 -10.81 -6.60
C VAL A 201 -0.44 -11.51 -6.74
N LEU A 202 -1.02 -11.99 -5.63
CA LEU A 202 -2.33 -12.68 -5.61
C LEU A 202 -3.48 -11.74 -5.25
N GLU A 203 -3.25 -10.78 -4.35
CA GLU A 203 -4.27 -9.86 -3.85
C GLU A 203 -4.52 -8.70 -4.81
N MET A 204 -3.47 -8.24 -5.48
CA MET A 204 -3.42 -7.10 -6.40
C MET A 204 -2.64 -7.49 -7.67
N PRO A 205 -3.15 -8.42 -8.50
CA PRO A 205 -2.36 -9.14 -9.50
C PRO A 205 -1.45 -8.24 -10.35
N TYR A 206 -0.15 -8.42 -10.20
CA TYR A 206 0.89 -7.81 -11.00
C TYR A 206 2.02 -8.82 -11.23
N LEU A 207 2.89 -8.52 -12.19
CA LEU A 207 4.07 -9.34 -12.46
C LEU A 207 5.30 -8.66 -11.83
N PRO A 208 5.89 -9.21 -10.75
CA PRO A 208 7.10 -8.64 -10.15
C PRO A 208 8.26 -8.59 -11.16
N PRO A 209 9.04 -7.50 -11.22
CA PRO A 209 10.23 -7.46 -12.07
C PRO A 209 11.19 -8.60 -11.72
N LEU A 210 11.63 -9.37 -12.72
CA LEU A 210 12.61 -10.45 -12.54
C LEU A 210 13.89 -10.09 -13.31
N LEU A 211 14.97 -9.82 -12.58
CA LEU A 211 16.22 -9.40 -13.19
C LEU A 211 16.75 -10.46 -14.17
N GLY A 212 16.99 -10.01 -15.39
CA GLY A 212 17.53 -10.86 -16.46
C GLY A 212 16.48 -11.67 -17.25
N ALA A 213 15.19 -11.55 -16.90
CA ALA A 213 14.08 -12.17 -17.64
C ALA A 213 13.22 -11.14 -18.41
N ASP A 214 13.08 -9.92 -17.88
CA ASP A 214 12.15 -8.91 -18.43
C ASP A 214 12.64 -8.26 -19.75
N ASP A 215 13.91 -8.37 -20.08
CA ASP A 215 14.54 -7.72 -21.24
C ASP A 215 14.52 -8.58 -22.53
N ILE A 216 13.76 -9.67 -22.56
CA ILE A 216 13.71 -10.58 -23.73
C ILE A 216 12.55 -10.18 -24.65
N GLU A 217 12.83 -9.27 -25.59
CA GLU A 217 11.83 -8.86 -26.59
C GLU A 217 11.50 -9.97 -27.58
N GLU A 218 12.51 -10.74 -28.05
CA GLU A 218 12.35 -11.83 -29.03
C GLU A 218 13.05 -13.12 -28.57
N GLY A 219 12.38 -14.25 -28.81
CA GLY A 219 12.92 -15.58 -28.48
C GLY A 219 12.73 -15.92 -27.00
N GLY A 220 13.48 -16.94 -26.54
CA GLY A 220 13.36 -17.46 -25.17
C GLY A 220 12.21 -18.41 -24.95
N THR A 221 12.22 -19.06 -23.80
CA THR A 221 11.17 -20.00 -23.37
C THR A 221 10.40 -19.41 -22.21
N THR A 222 9.08 -19.41 -22.28
CA THR A 222 8.22 -19.01 -21.16
C THR A 222 8.21 -20.08 -20.10
N VAL A 223 8.51 -19.70 -18.87
CA VAL A 223 8.51 -20.55 -17.69
C VAL A 223 7.58 -19.93 -16.65
N ARG A 224 6.67 -20.75 -16.12
CA ARG A 224 5.83 -20.39 -14.98
C ARG A 224 6.61 -20.59 -13.69
N LEU A 225 6.74 -19.56 -12.89
CA LEU A 225 7.34 -19.63 -11.55
C LEU A 225 6.25 -19.83 -10.51
N GLY A 226 6.42 -20.82 -9.64
CA GLY A 226 5.50 -21.12 -8.55
C GLY A 226 6.23 -21.41 -7.25
N GLY A 227 5.54 -21.17 -6.13
CA GLY A 227 6.04 -21.47 -4.80
C GLY A 227 5.83 -22.94 -4.39
N PRO A 228 6.42 -23.36 -3.26
CA PRO A 228 6.37 -24.75 -2.80
C PRO A 228 5.18 -25.04 -1.86
N THR A 229 4.26 -24.11 -1.65
CA THR A 229 3.13 -24.30 -0.73
C THR A 229 2.07 -25.26 -1.30
N CYS A 230 1.18 -25.73 -0.45
CA CYS A 230 0.05 -26.59 -0.88
C CYS A 230 -1.05 -25.81 -1.61
N LEU A 231 -0.97 -24.50 -1.72
CA LEU A 231 -1.92 -23.66 -2.43
C LEU A 231 -1.69 -23.78 -3.94
N SER A 232 -2.63 -24.35 -4.68
CA SER A 232 -2.49 -24.50 -6.16
C SER A 232 -2.36 -23.15 -6.90
N GLY A 233 -2.84 -22.07 -6.29
CA GLY A 233 -2.69 -20.70 -6.78
C GLY A 233 -1.41 -19.99 -6.33
N ASP A 234 -0.46 -20.67 -5.71
CA ASP A 234 0.85 -20.12 -5.34
C ASP A 234 1.74 -19.99 -6.59
N VAL A 235 1.33 -19.10 -7.48
CA VAL A 235 1.97 -18.83 -8.77
C VAL A 235 2.43 -17.36 -8.77
N ILE A 236 3.74 -17.15 -9.00
CA ILE A 236 4.33 -15.82 -9.05
C ILE A 236 4.05 -15.17 -10.40
N GLY A 237 4.27 -15.90 -11.49
CA GLY A 237 4.02 -15.38 -12.83
C GLY A 237 4.65 -16.21 -13.93
N GLU A 238 4.56 -15.71 -15.15
CA GLU A 238 5.19 -16.32 -16.33
C GLU A 238 6.26 -15.36 -16.87
N TYR A 239 7.48 -15.86 -16.98
CA TYR A 239 8.65 -15.11 -17.41
C TYR A 239 9.34 -15.76 -18.60
N LYS A 240 9.97 -14.95 -19.47
CA LYS A 240 10.77 -15.45 -20.57
C LYS A 240 12.23 -15.61 -20.13
N PHE A 241 12.78 -16.78 -20.38
CA PHE A 241 14.18 -17.10 -20.10
C PHE A 241 14.93 -17.39 -21.40
N ARG A 242 16.16 -16.87 -21.55
CA ARG A 242 17.06 -17.22 -22.67
C ARG A 242 17.52 -18.66 -22.56
N GLN A 243 17.79 -19.11 -21.34
CA GLN A 243 18.14 -20.48 -20.99
C GLN A 243 17.16 -20.92 -19.90
N LEU A 244 16.68 -22.16 -20.00
CA LEU A 244 15.82 -22.70 -18.93
C LEU A 244 16.58 -22.68 -17.62
N PRO A 245 15.94 -22.24 -16.52
CA PRO A 245 16.54 -22.33 -15.21
C PRO A 245 16.74 -23.80 -14.81
N GLU A 246 17.78 -24.04 -14.03
CA GLU A 246 18.13 -25.35 -13.45
C GLU A 246 17.99 -25.32 -11.93
N CYS A 247 17.85 -26.51 -11.32
CA CYS A 247 17.81 -26.61 -9.86
C CYS A 247 19.08 -26.02 -9.23
N GLY A 248 18.92 -25.13 -8.27
CA GLY A 248 20.00 -24.40 -7.62
C GLY A 248 20.32 -23.04 -8.22
N ASP A 249 19.75 -22.69 -9.38
CA ASP A 249 19.88 -21.34 -9.91
C ASP A 249 19.24 -20.31 -8.97
N LEU A 250 19.86 -19.13 -8.90
CA LEU A 250 19.37 -18.00 -8.14
C LEU A 250 18.58 -17.05 -9.05
N LEU A 251 17.39 -16.70 -8.63
CA LEU A 251 16.55 -15.71 -9.25
C LEU A 251 16.40 -14.51 -8.32
N MET A 252 16.27 -13.30 -8.91
CA MET A 252 16.21 -12.06 -8.15
C MET A 252 15.02 -11.22 -8.60
N PHE A 253 14.00 -11.12 -7.75
CA PHE A 253 12.87 -10.23 -7.98
C PHE A 253 13.20 -8.83 -7.50
N GLY A 254 12.88 -7.84 -8.34
CA GLY A 254 13.06 -6.41 -8.04
C GLY A 254 11.88 -5.84 -7.27
N ASP A 255 12.10 -4.64 -6.72
CA ASP A 255 11.09 -3.85 -6.00
C ASP A 255 10.36 -4.59 -4.86
N MET A 256 11.16 -5.31 -4.05
CA MET A 256 10.66 -6.20 -2.99
C MET A 256 10.86 -5.64 -1.57
N ALA A 257 11.06 -4.31 -1.38
CA ALA A 257 11.35 -3.76 -0.06
C ALA A 257 10.13 -3.41 0.76
N ILE A 258 9.04 -2.94 0.14
CA ILE A 258 7.94 -2.32 0.90
C ILE A 258 6.92 -3.33 1.42
N TYR A 259 5.88 -3.66 0.67
CA TYR A 259 4.82 -4.55 1.14
C TYR A 259 5.29 -5.99 1.32
N THR A 260 6.21 -6.45 0.50
CA THR A 260 6.84 -7.77 0.64
C THR A 260 7.42 -7.96 2.02
N THR A 261 8.10 -6.96 2.59
CA THR A 261 8.68 -7.07 3.94
C THR A 261 7.61 -7.08 5.05
N CYS A 262 6.57 -6.25 4.96
CA CYS A 262 5.58 -6.11 6.05
C CYS A 262 4.37 -7.04 5.92
N LYS A 263 4.08 -7.59 4.74
CA LYS A 263 2.96 -8.52 4.51
C LYS A 263 3.36 -10.01 4.57
N ASN A 264 4.63 -10.31 4.81
CA ASN A 264 5.12 -11.67 4.93
C ASN A 264 4.33 -12.50 5.94
N ASN A 265 4.17 -13.78 5.64
CA ASN A 265 3.53 -14.72 6.54
C ASN A 265 4.20 -16.10 6.46
N THR A 266 3.88 -16.96 7.42
CA THR A 266 4.43 -18.29 7.55
C THR A 266 3.44 -19.41 7.21
N PHE A 267 2.51 -19.13 6.30
CA PHE A 267 1.55 -20.15 5.84
C PHE A 267 2.29 -21.41 5.37
N ASN A 268 1.74 -22.56 5.67
CA ASN A 268 2.28 -23.87 5.30
C ASN A 268 3.69 -24.15 5.86
N GLY A 269 4.13 -23.40 6.88
CA GLY A 269 5.46 -23.54 7.49
C GLY A 269 6.59 -22.89 6.67
N MET A 270 6.25 -22.02 5.70
CA MET A 270 7.26 -21.28 4.95
C MET A 270 8.07 -20.38 5.89
N PRO A 271 9.40 -20.40 5.82
CA PRO A 271 10.24 -19.47 6.59
C PRO A 271 10.05 -18.05 6.04
N LEU A 272 10.20 -17.06 6.92
CA LEU A 272 10.35 -15.68 6.48
C LEU A 272 11.72 -15.49 5.82
N PRO A 273 11.87 -14.64 4.79
CA PRO A 273 13.17 -14.34 4.20
C PRO A 273 14.07 -13.58 5.16
N ASP A 274 15.33 -13.96 5.28
CA ASP A 274 16.33 -13.16 5.98
C ASP A 274 16.48 -11.78 5.37
N ILE A 275 16.76 -10.79 6.19
CA ILE A 275 16.93 -9.40 5.73
C ILE A 275 18.42 -9.02 5.81
N TRP A 276 18.95 -8.63 4.66
CA TRP A 276 20.33 -8.18 4.52
C TRP A 276 20.38 -6.75 3.98
N LEU A 277 21.29 -5.95 4.55
CA LEU A 277 21.61 -4.61 4.06
C LEU A 277 22.90 -4.68 3.23
N ARG A 278 22.82 -4.16 1.99
CA ARG A 278 24.00 -3.93 1.16
C ARG A 278 24.45 -2.49 1.33
N HIS A 279 25.66 -2.30 1.83
CA HIS A 279 26.27 -0.98 1.97
C HIS A 279 26.83 -0.46 0.63
N GLY A 280 27.10 0.84 0.56
CA GLY A 280 27.63 1.48 -0.64
C GLY A 280 29.04 0.97 -1.07
N ASP A 281 29.79 0.39 -0.16
CA ASP A 281 31.08 -0.28 -0.40
C ASP A 281 30.94 -1.76 -0.81
N ASN A 282 29.71 -2.22 -1.06
CA ASN A 282 29.34 -3.60 -1.37
C ASN A 282 29.52 -4.61 -0.22
N THR A 283 29.79 -4.17 0.98
CA THR A 283 29.72 -5.08 2.15
C THR A 283 28.25 -5.41 2.46
N MET A 284 28.03 -6.63 2.98
CA MET A 284 26.72 -7.14 3.36
C MET A 284 26.63 -7.25 4.86
N GLN A 285 25.52 -6.77 5.44
CA GLN A 285 25.20 -6.87 6.85
C GLN A 285 23.86 -7.59 7.01
N GLN A 286 23.85 -8.70 7.73
CA GLN A 286 22.59 -9.34 8.13
C GLN A 286 21.92 -8.48 9.20
N LEU A 287 20.69 -8.04 8.92
CA LEU A 287 19.87 -7.26 9.85
C LEU A 287 19.03 -8.17 10.73
N THR A 288 18.48 -9.23 10.15
CA THR A 288 17.70 -10.23 10.86
C THR A 288 17.72 -11.55 10.12
N ASP A 289 17.55 -12.63 10.86
CA ASP A 289 17.34 -13.99 10.39
C ASP A 289 16.06 -14.53 11.02
N PHE A 290 15.43 -15.47 10.35
CA PHE A 290 14.19 -16.09 10.78
C PHE A 290 14.32 -17.62 10.73
N GLY A 291 13.74 -18.27 11.73
CA GLY A 291 13.83 -19.71 11.85
C GLY A 291 12.56 -20.37 12.37
N TYR A 292 12.67 -21.64 12.72
CA TYR A 292 11.56 -22.44 13.24
C TYR A 292 10.90 -21.82 14.47
N MET A 293 11.66 -21.11 15.31
CA MET A 293 11.12 -20.51 16.52
C MET A 293 10.12 -19.40 16.23
N ASP A 294 10.33 -18.58 15.18
CA ASP A 294 9.39 -17.56 14.75
C ASP A 294 8.04 -18.16 14.36
N PHE A 295 8.06 -19.28 13.65
CA PHE A 295 6.86 -20.03 13.30
C PHE A 295 6.18 -20.63 14.53
N LYS A 296 6.96 -21.31 15.41
CA LYS A 296 6.47 -21.98 16.61
C LYS A 296 5.81 -21.02 17.59
N GLU A 297 6.48 -19.91 17.90
CA GLU A 297 6.00 -18.93 18.88
C GLU A 297 4.73 -18.22 18.41
N ARG A 298 4.64 -17.95 17.10
CA ARG A 298 3.43 -17.39 16.50
C ARG A 298 2.20 -18.29 16.67
N LEU A 299 2.38 -19.60 16.69
CA LEU A 299 1.31 -20.58 16.87
C LEU A 299 0.96 -20.83 18.35
N GLY A 300 1.59 -20.13 19.29
CA GLY A 300 1.19 -20.10 20.70
C GLY A 300 1.89 -21.08 21.63
N SER A 301 2.94 -21.74 21.19
CA SER A 301 3.74 -22.63 22.05
C SER A 301 4.85 -21.82 22.74
N ARG A 302 4.50 -21.13 23.82
CA ARG A 302 5.46 -20.58 24.78
C ARG A 302 5.70 -21.61 25.87
N GLU A 303 6.78 -22.36 25.82
CA GLU A 303 7.38 -23.06 26.92
C GLU A 303 8.76 -22.46 27.23
#